data_5efc0d8603c1686bfa2539c23b07730d
#
_entry.id   5efc0d8603c1686bfa2539c23b07730d
#
_cell.length_a   1.000
_cell.length_b   1.000
_cell.length_c   1.000
_cell.angle_alpha   90.00
_cell.angle_beta   90.00
_cell.angle_gamma   90.00
#
_symmetry.space_group_name_H-M   'P 1'
#
loop_
_entity.id
_entity.type
_entity.pdbx_description
1 polymer ?
#
loop_
_entity_poly.entity_id
_entity_poly.type
_entity_poly.pdbx_seq_one_letter_code
_entity_poly.pdbx_strand_id
1 'polypeptide(L)'
;SDDPATTISVTWRTNREINRGFGEIAEAKADPKFVLESERFIAKTSNLRYSNVVNHYLNAKKSFKTLNHNYLSVTFTGLKPNTTYAYRVGDGEHWSEWIQFTTAYKTNEPFSFLYVGDAQNYIYDLWSRLIRESYKKAPEASFILHAGDLIDDAHNEEEWHEWFAAGGWIHRTLPSLAVPGNHEYRPLYQKDIPIRKKTLSIQWNHQFTLPNNGISELLETNYFLDYQGVRFIALNSNVMIDEQMEWLETVLKNNPHKWTIAFFHHPLYSATTKRDYPERRKRWKPLFDKYGVDLALQGHDHTYARGSEVMYEKNLLTGTNIKDATGTVYVVSVSGPKQYDIKPSWNQYEATRHKAGADKQLFQVISIDGNKLSYRSYTAIGDLFDSFDLIKNENGINILKNN
;
A
#
# COMPACT_ATOMS: atom_id res chain seq x y z
N SER A 1 -10.96 3.38 6.22
CA SER A 1 -12.25 2.85 6.71
C SER A 1 -12.16 1.35 6.92
N ASP A 2 -12.91 0.81 7.87
CA ASP A 2 -12.77 -0.59 8.30
C ASP A 2 -13.62 -1.57 7.46
N ASP A 3 -14.68 -1.10 6.81
CA ASP A 3 -15.56 -1.93 5.94
C ASP A 3 -15.68 -1.32 4.54
N PRO A 4 -14.93 -1.80 3.54
CA PRO A 4 -14.95 -1.26 2.18
C PRO A 4 -16.27 -1.49 1.44
N ALA A 5 -17.16 -2.35 1.94
CA ALA A 5 -18.48 -2.57 1.34
C ALA A 5 -19.50 -1.49 1.73
N THR A 6 -19.30 -0.80 2.85
CA THR A 6 -20.29 0.14 3.40
C THR A 6 -19.71 1.49 3.80
N THR A 7 -18.39 1.68 3.68
CA THR A 7 -17.71 2.91 4.08
C THR A 7 -16.59 3.29 3.14
N ILE A 8 -16.33 4.60 3.01
CA ILE A 8 -15.12 5.13 2.37
C ILE A 8 -14.70 6.42 3.05
N SER A 9 -13.41 6.65 3.15
CA SER A 9 -12.84 7.89 3.68
C SER A 9 -12.17 8.70 2.59
N VAL A 10 -12.37 10.01 2.63
CA VAL A 10 -11.72 10.97 1.73
C VAL A 10 -11.01 12.02 2.55
N THR A 11 -9.75 12.27 2.22
CA THR A 11 -8.91 13.27 2.87
C THR A 11 -8.43 14.28 1.85
N TRP A 12 -8.44 15.55 2.22
CA TRP A 12 -7.92 16.63 1.37
C TRP A 12 -7.25 17.71 2.20
N ARG A 13 -6.48 18.52 1.54
CA ARG A 13 -5.73 19.62 2.13
C ARG A 13 -6.21 20.97 1.60
N THR A 14 -6.25 21.96 2.48
CA THR A 14 -6.59 23.34 2.16
C THR A 14 -5.56 24.30 2.76
N ASN A 15 -5.67 25.59 2.40
CA ASN A 15 -4.95 26.65 3.08
C ASN A 15 -5.49 26.81 4.52
N ARG A 16 -4.80 27.61 5.33
CA ARG A 16 -5.13 27.85 6.74
C ARG A 16 -6.44 28.55 6.99
N GLU A 17 -7.02 29.19 5.99
CA GLU A 17 -8.21 30.03 6.13
C GLU A 17 -9.47 29.14 6.15
N ILE A 18 -9.42 27.99 5.45
CA ILE A 18 -10.52 27.05 5.40
C ILE A 18 -10.39 26.05 6.55
N ASN A 19 -11.12 26.29 7.62
CA ASN A 19 -11.11 25.47 8.84
C ASN A 19 -12.37 24.60 9.01
N ARG A 20 -13.30 24.66 8.07
CA ARG A 20 -14.51 23.86 8.02
C ARG A 20 -14.69 23.30 6.63
N GLY A 21 -15.06 22.04 6.53
CA GLY A 21 -15.29 21.39 5.26
C GLY A 21 -16.41 20.38 5.31
N PHE A 22 -16.82 19.95 4.12
CA PHE A 22 -17.90 19.03 3.90
C PHE A 22 -17.55 18.05 2.80
N GLY A 23 -18.10 16.84 2.91
CA GLY A 23 -18.22 15.92 1.80
C GLY A 23 -19.68 15.77 1.41
N GLU A 24 -19.98 15.70 0.14
CA GLU A 24 -21.27 15.30 -0.39
C GLU A 24 -21.12 14.01 -1.17
N ILE A 25 -22.13 13.13 -1.04
CA ILE A 25 -22.15 11.83 -1.71
C ILE A 25 -23.57 11.48 -2.17
N ALA A 26 -23.68 10.86 -3.32
CA ALA A 26 -24.94 10.29 -3.83
C ALA A 26 -24.64 9.01 -4.63
N GLU A 27 -25.63 8.14 -4.80
CA GLU A 27 -25.52 7.05 -5.78
C GLU A 27 -25.37 7.67 -7.19
N ALA A 28 -24.39 7.20 -7.94
CA ALA A 28 -24.14 7.69 -9.29
C ALA A 28 -25.27 7.24 -10.22
N LYS A 29 -25.84 8.17 -10.98
CA LYS A 29 -26.89 7.93 -11.97
C LYS A 29 -26.51 8.57 -13.29
N ALA A 30 -27.07 8.06 -14.39
CA ALA A 30 -26.89 8.68 -15.70
C ALA A 30 -27.55 10.08 -15.80
N ASP A 31 -28.61 10.32 -15.03
CA ASP A 31 -29.23 11.64 -14.92
C ASP A 31 -28.36 12.57 -14.07
N PRO A 32 -27.92 13.73 -14.58
CA PRO A 32 -27.12 14.70 -13.84
C PRO A 32 -27.84 15.28 -12.60
N LYS A 33 -29.16 15.09 -12.47
CA LYS A 33 -29.90 15.51 -11.27
C LYS A 33 -29.61 14.66 -10.05
N PHE A 34 -28.81 13.59 -10.13
CA PHE A 34 -28.38 12.79 -8.97
C PHE A 34 -27.82 13.70 -7.85
N VAL A 35 -27.23 14.83 -8.22
CA VAL A 35 -26.67 15.82 -7.26
C VAL A 35 -27.72 16.34 -6.26
N LEU A 36 -29.01 16.32 -6.62
CA LEU A 36 -30.11 16.75 -5.76
C LEU A 36 -30.44 15.72 -4.65
N GLU A 37 -29.96 14.51 -4.80
CA GLU A 37 -30.14 13.41 -3.84
C GLU A 37 -28.90 13.24 -2.95
N SER A 38 -27.93 14.15 -3.04
CA SER A 38 -26.69 14.02 -2.26
C SER A 38 -26.92 14.28 -0.77
N GLU A 39 -26.29 13.44 0.04
CA GLU A 39 -26.18 13.63 1.48
C GLU A 39 -24.90 14.39 1.81
N ARG A 40 -24.98 15.28 2.82
CA ARG A 40 -23.84 16.09 3.26
C ARG A 40 -23.31 15.61 4.61
N PHE A 41 -22.01 15.41 4.68
CA PHE A 41 -21.26 15.02 5.86
C PHE A 41 -20.30 16.14 6.26
N ILE A 42 -20.16 16.38 7.57
CA ILE A 42 -19.21 17.35 8.11
C ILE A 42 -17.83 16.70 8.18
N ALA A 43 -16.82 17.36 7.65
CA ALA A 43 -15.44 16.90 7.72
C ALA A 43 -14.81 17.18 9.09
N LYS A 44 -13.97 16.25 9.54
CA LYS A 44 -13.04 16.47 10.64
C LYS A 44 -11.88 17.32 10.13
N THR A 45 -11.55 18.39 10.83
CA THR A 45 -10.41 19.27 10.49
C THR A 45 -9.27 19.03 11.46
N SER A 46 -8.06 18.90 10.93
CA SER A 46 -6.81 18.87 11.70
C SER A 46 -5.84 19.90 11.14
N ASN A 47 -5.13 20.60 12.03
CA ASN A 47 -4.22 21.68 11.65
C ASN A 47 -2.78 21.20 11.80
N LEU A 48 -2.01 21.25 10.73
CA LEU A 48 -0.58 21.02 10.79
C LEU A 48 0.15 22.36 10.70
N ARG A 49 0.84 22.73 11.79
CA ARG A 49 1.70 23.92 11.85
C ARG A 49 3.09 23.51 12.24
N TYR A 50 3.99 23.59 11.30
CA TYR A 50 5.35 23.13 11.53
C TYR A 50 6.35 23.91 10.66
N SER A 51 7.51 24.23 11.22
CA SER A 51 8.63 24.81 10.48
C SER A 51 9.77 23.82 10.39
N ASN A 52 10.09 23.39 9.19
CA ASN A 52 11.11 22.38 8.94
C ASN A 52 12.25 22.88 8.05
N VAL A 53 13.40 22.24 8.22
CA VAL A 53 14.53 22.33 7.26
C VAL A 53 14.29 21.32 6.16
N VAL A 54 13.98 21.80 4.97
CA VAL A 54 13.82 20.95 3.79
C VAL A 54 15.18 20.81 3.10
N ASN A 55 15.60 19.58 2.89
CA ASN A 55 16.77 19.28 2.06
C ASN A 55 16.29 19.15 0.61
N HIS A 56 16.74 20.01 -0.27
CA HIS A 56 16.49 19.85 -1.70
C HIS A 56 17.47 18.83 -2.29
N TYR A 57 17.00 17.69 -2.68
CA TYR A 57 17.80 16.58 -3.21
C TYR A 57 18.70 17.01 -4.39
N LEU A 58 18.21 17.88 -5.27
CA LEU A 58 18.93 18.30 -6.47
C LEU A 58 20.01 19.37 -6.23
N ASN A 59 19.99 20.12 -5.14
CA ASN A 59 20.82 21.31 -4.99
C ASN A 59 21.63 21.38 -3.70
N ALA A 60 21.59 20.38 -2.83
CA ALA A 60 22.18 20.38 -1.49
C ALA A 60 21.86 21.66 -0.67
N LYS A 61 20.86 22.44 -1.07
CA LYS A 61 20.41 23.64 -0.37
C LYS A 61 19.40 23.25 0.68
N LYS A 62 19.64 23.71 1.90
CA LYS A 62 18.66 23.65 2.99
C LYS A 62 17.81 24.91 2.95
N SER A 63 16.50 24.77 2.86
CA SER A 63 15.57 25.88 3.05
C SER A 63 14.69 25.65 4.27
N PHE A 64 14.30 26.74 4.92
CA PHE A 64 13.30 26.70 5.97
C PHE A 64 11.93 26.91 5.34
N LYS A 65 11.05 25.94 5.50
CA LYS A 65 9.63 26.09 5.13
C LYS A 65 8.76 25.98 6.36
N THR A 66 7.79 26.87 6.46
CA THR A 66 6.73 26.79 7.46
C THR A 66 5.51 26.17 6.80
N LEU A 67 5.13 25.01 7.27
CA LEU A 67 3.89 24.37 6.91
C LEU A 67 2.75 24.99 7.73
N ASN A 68 1.69 25.36 7.08
CA ASN A 68 0.51 25.93 7.72
C ASN A 68 -0.72 25.58 6.87
N HIS A 69 -1.08 24.30 6.93
CA HIS A 69 -2.19 23.72 6.17
C HIS A 69 -3.25 23.17 7.11
N ASN A 70 -4.47 23.17 6.64
CA ASN A 70 -5.55 22.41 7.22
C ASN A 70 -5.75 21.16 6.40
N TYR A 71 -5.85 20.02 7.08
CA TYR A 71 -6.23 18.75 6.51
C TYR A 71 -7.66 18.45 6.97
N LEU A 72 -8.46 18.03 6.03
CA LEU A 72 -9.85 17.69 6.27
C LEU A 72 -10.08 16.26 5.86
N SER A 73 -10.86 15.53 6.63
CA SER A 73 -11.24 14.17 6.31
C SER A 73 -12.73 13.95 6.57
N VAL A 74 -13.37 13.21 5.71
CA VAL A 74 -14.74 12.74 5.86
C VAL A 74 -14.80 11.25 5.65
N THR A 75 -15.56 10.55 6.47
CA THR A 75 -15.90 9.13 6.26
C THR A 75 -17.37 9.03 5.93
N PHE A 76 -17.67 8.61 4.72
CA PHE A 76 -19.01 8.27 4.30
C PHE A 76 -19.34 6.87 4.81
N THR A 77 -20.48 6.71 5.47
CA THR A 77 -20.94 5.47 6.10
C THR A 77 -22.33 5.10 5.66
N GLY A 78 -22.75 3.85 5.89
CA GLY A 78 -24.08 3.39 5.52
C GLY A 78 -24.27 3.20 4.00
N LEU A 79 -23.17 3.08 3.26
CA LEU A 79 -23.20 2.86 1.83
C LEU A 79 -23.71 1.44 1.51
N LYS A 80 -24.32 1.28 0.35
CA LYS A 80 -24.72 -0.03 -0.18
C LYS A 80 -23.52 -0.74 -0.79
N PRO A 81 -23.37 -2.05 -0.59
CA PRO A 81 -22.34 -2.84 -1.26
C PRO A 81 -22.51 -2.84 -2.77
N ASN A 82 -21.41 -3.03 -3.50
CA ASN A 82 -21.38 -3.11 -4.97
C ASN A 82 -22.19 -1.99 -5.64
N THR A 83 -22.03 -0.76 -5.15
CA THR A 83 -22.78 0.40 -5.64
C THR A 83 -21.81 1.50 -6.01
N THR A 84 -21.99 2.06 -7.21
CA THR A 84 -21.21 3.22 -7.65
C THR A 84 -21.79 4.47 -7.04
N TYR A 85 -20.94 5.21 -6.35
CA TYR A 85 -21.23 6.52 -5.78
C TYR A 85 -20.44 7.61 -6.47
N ALA A 86 -21.00 8.80 -6.46
CA ALA A 86 -20.28 10.03 -6.77
C ALA A 86 -20.15 10.88 -5.51
N TYR A 87 -18.95 11.39 -5.23
CA TYR A 87 -18.69 12.30 -4.12
C TYR A 87 -17.98 13.55 -4.58
N ARG A 88 -18.09 14.61 -3.78
CA ARG A 88 -17.26 15.81 -3.87
C ARG A 88 -16.92 16.33 -2.46
N VAL A 89 -15.86 17.12 -2.36
CA VAL A 89 -15.45 17.75 -1.10
C VAL A 89 -15.27 19.26 -1.28
N GLY A 90 -15.47 20.02 -0.22
CA GLY A 90 -15.38 21.49 -0.29
C GLY A 90 -15.58 22.16 1.05
N ASP A 91 -15.69 23.50 1.03
CA ASP A 91 -15.94 24.34 2.21
C ASP A 91 -17.41 24.73 2.38
N GLY A 92 -18.26 24.35 1.44
CA GLY A 92 -19.69 24.72 1.35
C GLY A 92 -20.01 25.74 0.29
N GLU A 93 -19.02 26.51 -0.17
CA GLU A 93 -19.10 27.47 -1.27
C GLU A 93 -18.31 26.99 -2.47
N HIS A 94 -17.09 26.52 -2.26
CA HIS A 94 -16.20 26.01 -3.29
C HIS A 94 -16.10 24.50 -3.18
N TRP A 95 -16.27 23.79 -4.30
CA TRP A 95 -16.33 22.34 -4.37
C TRP A 95 -15.33 21.78 -5.38
N SER A 96 -14.84 20.57 -5.10
CA SER A 96 -14.17 19.75 -6.11
C SER A 96 -15.16 19.33 -7.20
N GLU A 97 -14.66 18.74 -8.28
CA GLU A 97 -15.45 17.95 -9.21
C GLU A 97 -16.14 16.77 -8.51
N TRP A 98 -17.19 16.24 -9.12
CA TRP A 98 -17.77 14.96 -8.73
C TRP A 98 -16.89 13.80 -9.17
N ILE A 99 -16.52 12.93 -8.24
CA ILE A 99 -15.60 11.81 -8.42
C ILE A 99 -16.36 10.53 -8.14
N GLN A 100 -16.21 9.52 -8.99
CA GLN A 100 -16.91 8.24 -8.83
C GLN A 100 -15.98 7.16 -8.28
N PHE A 101 -16.55 6.29 -7.44
CA PHE A 101 -15.95 5.05 -6.98
C PHE A 101 -17.04 4.00 -6.77
N THR A 102 -16.65 2.73 -6.66
CA THR A 102 -17.59 1.63 -6.38
C THR A 102 -17.22 0.95 -5.06
N THR A 103 -18.21 0.75 -4.19
CA THR A 103 -18.03 0.00 -2.94
C THR A 103 -17.78 -1.48 -3.21
N ALA A 104 -17.06 -2.15 -2.31
CA ALA A 104 -16.81 -3.58 -2.42
C ALA A 104 -18.11 -4.41 -2.33
N TYR A 105 -18.08 -5.63 -2.83
CA TYR A 105 -19.12 -6.62 -2.53
C TYR A 105 -18.99 -7.08 -1.07
N LYS A 106 -20.09 -7.54 -0.47
CA LYS A 106 -20.06 -8.27 0.81
C LYS A 106 -19.68 -9.74 0.64
N THR A 107 -19.73 -10.23 -0.57
CA THR A 107 -19.41 -11.62 -0.96
C THR A 107 -18.00 -11.69 -1.54
N ASN A 108 -17.51 -12.92 -1.72
CA ASN A 108 -16.15 -13.16 -2.24
C ASN A 108 -16.15 -13.13 -3.78
N GLU A 109 -16.51 -11.99 -4.35
CA GLU A 109 -16.49 -11.80 -5.80
C GLU A 109 -15.07 -11.54 -6.33
N PRO A 110 -14.79 -11.87 -7.59
CA PRO A 110 -13.51 -11.57 -8.22
C PRO A 110 -13.20 -10.08 -8.21
N PHE A 111 -11.93 -9.75 -7.98
CA PHE A 111 -11.44 -8.37 -8.06
C PHE A 111 -9.96 -8.33 -8.43
N SER A 112 -9.49 -7.14 -8.78
CA SER A 112 -8.07 -6.86 -8.99
C SER A 112 -7.64 -5.62 -8.20
N PHE A 113 -6.35 -5.51 -7.93
CA PHE A 113 -5.74 -4.34 -7.32
C PHE A 113 -4.36 -4.07 -7.89
N LEU A 114 -3.91 -2.83 -7.77
CA LEU A 114 -2.57 -2.41 -8.16
C LEU A 114 -1.63 -2.52 -6.95
N TYR A 115 -0.39 -2.96 -7.19
CA TYR A 115 0.68 -2.91 -6.20
C TYR A 115 1.84 -2.09 -6.74
N VAL A 116 2.32 -1.14 -5.94
CA VAL A 116 3.48 -0.28 -6.20
C VAL A 116 4.27 -0.07 -4.91
N GLY A 117 5.54 0.25 -5.01
CA GLY A 117 6.41 0.61 -3.90
C GLY A 117 7.52 1.56 -4.35
N ASP A 118 8.15 2.25 -3.40
CA ASP A 118 9.34 3.08 -3.66
C ASP A 118 9.16 4.10 -4.79
N ALA A 119 8.10 4.91 -4.71
CA ALA A 119 7.82 5.97 -5.68
C ALA A 119 8.85 7.11 -5.62
N GLN A 120 9.53 7.23 -4.49
CA GLN A 120 10.51 8.26 -4.15
C GLN A 120 11.48 8.61 -5.29
N ASN A 121 11.97 9.86 -5.28
CA ASN A 121 12.82 10.53 -6.24
C ASN A 121 12.17 10.80 -7.60
N TYR A 122 12.21 12.05 -8.06
CA TYR A 122 11.60 12.47 -9.33
C TYR A 122 10.14 11.99 -9.48
N ILE A 123 9.37 12.13 -8.41
CA ILE A 123 8.02 11.57 -8.30
C ILE A 123 7.13 12.12 -9.41
N TYR A 124 7.08 13.44 -9.54
CA TYR A 124 6.24 14.09 -10.55
C TYR A 124 6.71 13.78 -11.97
N ASP A 125 8.03 13.80 -12.20
CA ASP A 125 8.61 13.64 -13.54
C ASP A 125 8.55 12.20 -14.05
N LEU A 126 8.88 11.22 -13.19
CA LEU A 126 9.11 9.85 -13.64
C LEU A 126 8.11 8.83 -13.06
N TRP A 127 7.68 8.97 -11.81
CA TRP A 127 6.69 8.03 -11.26
C TRP A 127 5.29 8.30 -11.83
N SER A 128 4.96 9.54 -12.20
CA SER A 128 3.67 9.90 -12.78
C SER A 128 3.32 9.08 -14.03
N ARG A 129 4.30 8.76 -14.88
CA ARG A 129 4.06 7.94 -16.09
C ARG A 129 3.71 6.51 -15.73
N LEU A 130 4.32 5.98 -14.67
CA LEU A 130 4.10 4.60 -14.22
C LEU A 130 2.69 4.45 -13.63
N ILE A 131 2.26 5.33 -12.72
CA ILE A 131 0.93 5.23 -12.10
C ILE A 131 -0.20 5.41 -13.13
N ARG A 132 0.03 6.22 -14.17
CA ARG A 132 -0.92 6.37 -15.28
C ARG A 132 -0.98 5.12 -16.16
N GLU A 133 0.17 4.51 -16.46
CA GLU A 133 0.20 3.25 -17.22
C GLU A 133 -0.43 2.10 -16.40
N SER A 134 -0.23 2.07 -15.07
CA SER A 134 -0.85 1.07 -14.21
C SER A 134 -2.38 1.15 -14.24
N TYR A 135 -2.93 2.36 -14.15
CA TYR A 135 -4.37 2.57 -14.28
C TYR A 135 -4.90 2.19 -15.67
N LYS A 136 -4.19 2.59 -16.72
CA LYS A 136 -4.56 2.22 -18.11
C LYS A 136 -4.58 0.70 -18.29
N LYS A 137 -3.69 -0.04 -17.61
CA LYS A 137 -3.58 -1.50 -17.69
C LYS A 137 -4.69 -2.22 -16.92
N ALA A 138 -5.15 -1.65 -15.80
CA ALA A 138 -6.20 -2.21 -14.94
C ALA A 138 -7.14 -1.08 -14.45
N PRO A 139 -7.96 -0.51 -15.33
CA PRO A 139 -8.88 0.58 -14.96
C PRO A 139 -9.98 0.14 -13.99
N GLU A 140 -10.23 -1.17 -13.90
CA GLU A 140 -11.18 -1.80 -12.99
C GLU A 140 -10.57 -2.17 -11.63
N ALA A 141 -9.30 -1.83 -11.38
CA ALA A 141 -8.67 -2.10 -10.09
C ALA A 141 -9.45 -1.47 -8.93
N SER A 142 -9.64 -2.21 -7.87
CA SER A 142 -10.43 -1.79 -6.71
C SER A 142 -9.70 -0.79 -5.81
N PHE A 143 -8.37 -0.87 -5.74
CA PHE A 143 -7.53 0.02 -4.92
C PHE A 143 -6.05 -0.09 -5.34
N ILE A 144 -5.22 0.78 -4.76
CA ILE A 144 -3.77 0.74 -4.93
C ILE A 144 -3.12 0.40 -3.59
N LEU A 145 -2.25 -0.61 -3.58
CA LEU A 145 -1.41 -0.98 -2.45
C LEU A 145 -0.01 -0.39 -2.62
N HIS A 146 0.44 0.38 -1.61
CA HIS A 146 1.74 1.04 -1.59
C HIS A 146 2.64 0.41 -0.53
N ALA A 147 3.77 -0.16 -0.93
CA ALA A 147 4.71 -0.83 -0.03
C ALA A 147 5.80 0.10 0.55
N GLY A 148 5.47 1.36 0.80
CA GLY A 148 6.34 2.34 1.45
C GLY A 148 7.27 3.10 0.52
N ASP A 149 8.04 4.04 1.10
CA ASP A 149 8.90 4.99 0.42
C ASP A 149 8.16 5.74 -0.70
N LEU A 150 7.01 6.37 -0.32
CA LEU A 150 6.18 7.16 -1.22
C LEU A 150 6.89 8.46 -1.62
N ILE A 151 7.70 8.99 -0.70
CA ILE A 151 8.49 10.22 -0.81
C ILE A 151 9.93 9.97 -0.35
N ASP A 152 10.85 10.90 -0.60
CA ASP A 152 12.28 10.78 -0.20
C ASP A 152 12.58 11.37 1.19
N ASP A 153 11.92 12.46 1.56
CA ASP A 153 12.08 13.10 2.88
C ASP A 153 10.74 13.20 3.62
N ALA A 154 10.63 12.48 4.72
CA ALA A 154 9.41 12.27 5.52
C ALA A 154 8.57 13.53 5.78
N HIS A 155 9.23 14.67 5.97
CA HIS A 155 8.58 15.92 6.36
C HIS A 155 8.53 16.95 5.24
N ASN A 156 8.87 16.55 4.01
CA ASN A 156 8.88 17.43 2.85
C ASN A 156 7.49 17.52 2.21
N GLU A 157 6.84 18.64 2.43
CA GLU A 157 5.50 18.92 1.89
C GLU A 157 5.46 19.02 0.37
N GLU A 158 6.55 19.42 -0.28
CA GLU A 158 6.62 19.49 -1.74
C GLU A 158 6.58 18.11 -2.35
N GLU A 159 7.31 17.14 -1.79
CA GLU A 159 7.31 15.76 -2.26
C GLU A 159 5.96 15.09 -2.02
N TRP A 160 5.29 15.37 -0.90
CA TRP A 160 3.91 14.95 -0.70
C TRP A 160 2.96 15.55 -1.75
N HIS A 161 3.14 16.83 -2.07
CA HIS A 161 2.36 17.46 -3.14
C HIS A 161 2.64 16.80 -4.49
N GLU A 162 3.89 16.51 -4.82
CA GLU A 162 4.27 15.82 -6.06
C GLU A 162 3.66 14.43 -6.13
N TRP A 163 3.65 13.68 -5.03
CA TRP A 163 3.07 12.34 -4.98
C TRP A 163 1.56 12.35 -5.27
N PHE A 164 0.82 13.25 -4.64
CA PHE A 164 -0.60 13.40 -4.91
C PHE A 164 -0.86 13.94 -6.34
N ALA A 165 -0.07 14.87 -6.83
CA ALA A 165 -0.19 15.43 -8.16
C ALA A 165 0.16 14.41 -9.26
N ALA A 166 1.15 13.55 -9.04
CA ALA A 166 1.55 12.49 -9.96
C ALA A 166 0.42 11.47 -10.17
N GLY A 167 -0.22 11.04 -9.09
CA GLY A 167 -1.41 10.18 -9.15
C GLY A 167 -2.67 10.92 -9.62
N GLY A 168 -2.79 12.21 -9.25
CA GLY A 168 -3.86 13.10 -9.69
C GLY A 168 -5.25 12.54 -9.41
N TRP A 169 -6.09 12.47 -10.43
CA TRP A 169 -7.45 11.95 -10.32
C TRP A 169 -7.50 10.43 -10.02
N ILE A 170 -6.44 9.67 -10.29
CA ILE A 170 -6.37 8.24 -9.96
C ILE A 170 -6.46 8.04 -8.44
N HIS A 171 -5.72 8.82 -7.64
CA HIS A 171 -5.80 8.78 -6.17
C HIS A 171 -7.15 9.24 -5.60
N ARG A 172 -7.95 9.96 -6.38
CA ARG A 172 -9.31 10.36 -5.98
C ARG A 172 -10.33 9.26 -6.27
N THR A 173 -10.07 8.44 -7.28
CA THR A 173 -10.97 7.37 -7.75
C THR A 173 -10.66 6.03 -7.06
N LEU A 174 -9.38 5.68 -6.93
CA LEU A 174 -8.93 4.43 -6.31
C LEU A 174 -8.44 4.68 -4.89
N PRO A 175 -9.04 4.01 -3.88
CA PRO A 175 -8.52 4.04 -2.51
C PRO A 175 -7.07 3.56 -2.43
N SER A 176 -6.31 4.13 -1.50
CA SER A 176 -4.93 3.72 -1.24
C SER A 176 -4.84 2.95 0.07
N LEU A 177 -4.19 1.77 0.03
CA LEU A 177 -3.68 1.05 1.20
C LEU A 177 -2.18 1.26 1.26
N ALA A 178 -1.65 1.83 2.33
CA ALA A 178 -0.24 2.18 2.41
C ALA A 178 0.41 1.73 3.71
N VAL A 179 1.69 1.38 3.63
CA VAL A 179 2.59 1.23 4.78
C VAL A 179 3.74 2.21 4.64
N PRO A 180 4.30 2.73 5.73
CA PRO A 180 5.45 3.61 5.64
C PRO A 180 6.73 2.81 5.35
N GLY A 181 7.58 3.37 4.48
CA GLY A 181 8.96 2.92 4.33
C GLY A 181 9.92 3.69 5.24
N ASN A 182 11.22 3.48 5.06
CA ASN A 182 12.21 4.18 5.88
C ASN A 182 12.36 5.67 5.51
N HIS A 183 11.89 6.06 4.34
CA HIS A 183 11.86 7.46 3.91
C HIS A 183 10.71 8.24 4.54
N GLU A 184 9.64 7.59 4.99
CA GLU A 184 8.62 8.19 5.85
C GLU A 184 9.07 8.34 7.32
N TYR A 185 10.23 7.82 7.71
CA TYR A 185 10.81 7.94 9.04
C TYR A 185 12.13 8.74 9.02
N ARG A 186 12.09 10.01 9.41
CA ARG A 186 13.27 10.88 9.46
C ARG A 186 13.35 11.64 10.80
N PRO A 187 14.53 12.12 11.20
CA PRO A 187 14.62 13.05 12.29
C PRO A 187 13.83 14.32 11.99
N LEU A 188 13.07 14.77 12.98
CA LEU A 188 12.34 16.01 12.91
C LEU A 188 13.26 17.15 13.38
N TYR A 189 13.56 18.10 12.52
CA TYR A 189 14.38 19.25 12.85
C TYR A 189 13.48 20.46 13.16
N GLN A 190 13.37 20.80 14.43
CA GLN A 190 12.80 22.10 14.83
C GLN A 190 13.93 23.13 14.91
N LYS A 191 13.61 24.41 14.61
CA LYS A 191 14.55 25.53 14.83
C LYS A 191 14.97 25.50 16.29
N ASP A 192 16.26 25.35 16.55
CA ASP A 192 16.89 25.34 17.87
C ASP A 192 16.79 24.02 18.71
N ILE A 193 16.11 22.97 18.24
CA ILE A 193 16.04 21.67 18.95
C ILE A 193 16.27 20.52 17.96
N PRO A 194 17.48 19.94 17.89
CA PRO A 194 17.71 18.78 17.05
C PRO A 194 17.08 17.52 17.70
N ILE A 195 15.88 17.15 17.28
CA ILE A 195 15.29 15.86 17.63
C ILE A 195 15.98 14.81 16.75
N ARG A 196 16.96 14.11 17.30
CA ARG A 196 17.74 13.09 16.58
C ARG A 196 16.96 11.79 16.35
N LYS A 197 15.86 11.59 17.04
CA LYS A 197 15.03 10.37 16.90
C LYS A 197 14.25 10.44 15.59
N LYS A 198 14.35 9.38 14.79
CA LYS A 198 13.49 9.22 13.61
C LYS A 198 12.03 9.16 14.05
N THR A 199 11.19 9.95 13.42
CA THR A 199 9.74 9.99 13.63
C THR A 199 9.04 9.75 12.31
N LEU A 200 7.84 9.19 12.35
CA LEU A 200 6.96 9.10 11.20
C LEU A 200 6.71 10.50 10.63
N SER A 201 6.54 10.59 9.34
CA SER A 201 6.09 11.81 8.66
C SER A 201 4.93 12.45 9.43
N ILE A 202 5.11 13.72 9.80
CA ILE A 202 4.07 14.46 10.53
C ILE A 202 2.80 14.65 9.70
N GLN A 203 2.90 14.49 8.36
CA GLN A 203 1.77 14.55 7.45
C GLN A 203 0.99 13.24 7.36
N TRP A 204 1.57 12.07 7.74
CA TRP A 204 1.00 10.75 7.50
C TRP A 204 -0.45 10.61 7.98
N ASN A 205 -0.69 10.75 9.27
CA ASN A 205 -2.03 10.61 9.86
C ASN A 205 -2.97 11.78 9.55
N HIS A 206 -2.50 12.81 8.84
CA HIS A 206 -3.34 13.86 8.29
C HIS A 206 -3.79 13.57 6.86
N GLN A 207 -3.01 12.79 6.12
CA GLN A 207 -3.25 12.51 4.69
C GLN A 207 -3.94 11.18 4.45
N PHE A 208 -3.76 10.22 5.37
CA PHE A 208 -4.38 8.91 5.28
C PHE A 208 -5.46 8.75 6.34
N THR A 209 -6.46 7.94 6.03
CA THR A 209 -7.49 7.44 6.96
C THR A 209 -7.55 5.93 6.76
N LEU A 210 -6.54 5.25 7.27
CA LEU A 210 -6.39 3.80 7.19
C LEU A 210 -7.07 3.13 8.40
N PRO A 211 -7.27 1.80 8.41
CA PRO A 211 -7.83 1.11 9.56
C PRO A 211 -7.01 1.31 10.83
N ASN A 212 -7.69 1.42 11.98
CA ASN A 212 -7.09 1.62 13.30
C ASN A 212 -7.26 0.37 14.19
N ASN A 213 -7.06 -0.82 13.61
CA ASN A 213 -7.20 -2.11 14.27
C ASN A 213 -5.86 -2.80 14.53
N GLY A 214 -4.76 -2.08 14.38
CA GLY A 214 -3.40 -2.48 14.75
C GLY A 214 -3.07 -2.21 16.22
N ILE A 215 -1.78 -2.24 16.54
CA ILE A 215 -1.32 -1.82 17.88
C ILE A 215 -1.44 -0.30 18.04
N SER A 216 -1.78 0.15 19.25
CA SER A 216 -2.13 1.56 19.53
C SER A 216 -1.04 2.58 19.19
N GLU A 217 0.22 2.16 19.30
CA GLU A 217 1.40 3.01 19.02
C GLU A 217 1.72 3.15 17.53
N LEU A 218 1.09 2.33 16.67
CA LEU A 218 1.32 2.27 15.23
C LEU A 218 0.04 2.52 14.42
N LEU A 219 -0.85 3.38 14.90
CA LEU A 219 -2.09 3.73 14.20
C LEU A 219 -1.81 4.11 12.75
N GLU A 220 -2.65 3.59 11.85
CA GLU A 220 -2.59 3.82 10.39
C GLU A 220 -1.28 3.39 9.72
N THR A 221 -0.40 2.64 10.42
CA THR A 221 0.85 2.08 9.87
C THR A 221 1.00 0.58 10.11
N ASN A 222 0.20 0.05 11.06
CA ASN A 222 0.02 -1.37 11.34
C ASN A 222 -1.48 -1.62 11.44
N TYR A 223 -2.04 -2.43 10.54
CA TYR A 223 -3.47 -2.71 10.47
C TYR A 223 -3.77 -3.93 9.60
N PHE A 224 -5.01 -4.39 9.60
CA PHE A 224 -5.51 -5.30 8.57
C PHE A 224 -6.79 -4.77 7.95
N LEU A 225 -7.08 -5.25 6.74
CA LEU A 225 -8.32 -4.98 6.01
C LEU A 225 -8.79 -6.27 5.35
N ASP A 226 -10.07 -6.58 5.54
CA ASP A 226 -10.73 -7.68 4.83
C ASP A 226 -11.44 -7.14 3.58
N TYR A 227 -11.13 -7.74 2.43
CA TYR A 227 -11.71 -7.35 1.14
C TYR A 227 -12.07 -8.59 0.33
N GLN A 228 -13.35 -8.84 0.10
CA GLN A 228 -13.90 -9.90 -0.77
C GLN A 228 -13.17 -11.25 -0.65
N GLY A 229 -13.02 -11.77 0.59
CA GLY A 229 -12.41 -13.08 0.86
C GLY A 229 -10.89 -13.09 0.96
N VAL A 230 -10.28 -11.92 1.05
CA VAL A 230 -8.84 -11.74 1.26
C VAL A 230 -8.60 -10.91 2.52
N ARG A 231 -7.68 -11.34 3.39
CA ARG A 231 -7.13 -10.51 4.46
C ARG A 231 -5.83 -9.87 4.02
N PHE A 232 -5.81 -8.54 3.97
CA PHE A 232 -4.61 -7.73 3.75
C PHE A 232 -4.06 -7.31 5.11
N ILE A 233 -2.78 -7.61 5.37
CA ILE A 233 -2.11 -7.32 6.65
C ILE A 233 -0.96 -6.35 6.40
N ALA A 234 -1.10 -5.14 6.92
CA ALA A 234 -0.11 -4.08 6.88
C ALA A 234 0.81 -4.18 8.10
N LEU A 235 2.12 -4.32 7.88
CA LEU A 235 3.12 -4.37 8.95
C LEU A 235 4.05 -3.16 8.85
N ASN A 236 4.28 -2.49 9.98
CA ASN A 236 5.28 -1.44 10.06
C ASN A 236 6.67 -2.06 10.23
N SER A 237 7.43 -2.12 9.15
CA SER A 237 8.76 -2.70 9.16
C SER A 237 9.88 -1.75 9.63
N ASN A 238 9.55 -0.56 10.09
CA ASN A 238 10.53 0.43 10.54
C ASN A 238 10.82 0.35 12.04
N VAL A 239 9.78 0.18 12.86
CA VAL A 239 9.85 0.27 14.31
C VAL A 239 8.95 -0.79 14.96
N MET A 240 9.19 -1.09 16.24
CA MET A 240 8.31 -1.92 17.08
C MET A 240 8.01 -3.31 16.48
N ILE A 241 9.04 -3.98 15.97
CA ILE A 241 8.88 -5.28 15.28
C ILE A 241 8.39 -6.36 16.24
N ASP A 242 8.90 -6.37 17.46
CA ASP A 242 8.53 -7.35 18.48
C ASP A 242 7.11 -7.11 19.02
N GLU A 243 6.72 -5.87 19.19
CA GLU A 243 5.41 -5.47 19.69
C GLU A 243 4.25 -5.83 18.74
N GLN A 244 4.55 -5.95 17.44
CA GLN A 244 3.57 -6.38 16.45
C GLN A 244 3.30 -7.90 16.46
N MET A 245 4.12 -8.70 17.12
CA MET A 245 4.08 -10.18 17.01
C MET A 245 2.78 -10.79 17.54
N GLU A 246 2.35 -10.40 18.73
CA GLU A 246 1.14 -10.93 19.36
C GLU A 246 -0.12 -10.54 18.57
N TRP A 247 -0.16 -9.27 18.12
CA TRP A 247 -1.23 -8.79 17.25
C TRP A 247 -1.25 -9.56 15.92
N LEU A 248 -0.10 -9.74 15.27
CA LEU A 248 0.02 -10.46 14.00
C LEU A 248 -0.45 -11.91 14.13
N GLU A 249 -0.01 -12.61 15.19
CA GLU A 249 -0.45 -13.99 15.44
C GLU A 249 -1.97 -14.06 15.65
N THR A 250 -2.53 -13.12 16.39
CA THR A 250 -3.98 -13.02 16.63
C THR A 250 -4.75 -12.80 15.33
N VAL A 251 -4.29 -11.87 14.48
CA VAL A 251 -4.91 -11.55 13.19
C VAL A 251 -4.83 -12.74 12.24
N LEU A 252 -3.70 -13.43 12.18
CA LEU A 252 -3.53 -14.62 11.33
C LEU A 252 -4.38 -15.79 11.80
N LYS A 253 -4.38 -16.07 13.11
CA LYS A 253 -5.15 -17.17 13.73
C LYS A 253 -6.66 -17.01 13.51
N ASN A 254 -7.15 -15.78 13.57
CA ASN A 254 -8.58 -15.46 13.45
C ASN A 254 -8.97 -15.04 12.03
N ASN A 255 -8.19 -15.41 11.03
CA ASN A 255 -8.51 -15.11 9.64
C ASN A 255 -9.57 -16.08 9.09
N PRO A 256 -10.78 -15.62 8.74
CA PRO A 256 -11.82 -16.47 8.17
C PRO A 256 -11.69 -16.59 6.64
N HIS A 257 -10.75 -15.87 6.02
CA HIS A 257 -10.67 -15.75 4.56
C HIS A 257 -9.74 -16.79 3.95
N LYS A 258 -9.99 -17.07 2.69
CA LYS A 258 -9.19 -18.02 1.91
C LYS A 258 -7.79 -17.52 1.62
N TRP A 259 -7.63 -16.22 1.37
CA TRP A 259 -6.38 -15.61 0.98
C TRP A 259 -5.85 -14.68 2.07
N THR A 260 -4.53 -14.70 2.26
CA THR A 260 -3.79 -13.82 3.17
C THR A 260 -2.64 -13.18 2.44
N ILE A 261 -2.66 -11.85 2.36
CA ILE A 261 -1.61 -11.05 1.73
C ILE A 261 -1.03 -10.12 2.79
N ALA A 262 0.25 -10.29 3.10
CA ALA A 262 1.00 -9.37 3.96
C ALA A 262 1.74 -8.34 3.09
N PHE A 263 1.79 -7.09 3.54
CA PHE A 263 2.57 -6.06 2.86
C PHE A 263 3.30 -5.16 3.85
N PHE A 264 4.53 -4.85 3.52
CA PHE A 264 5.44 -4.07 4.36
C PHE A 264 6.65 -3.63 3.53
N HIS A 265 7.40 -2.66 4.03
CA HIS A 265 8.46 -2.05 3.23
C HIS A 265 9.73 -2.88 3.12
N HIS A 266 10.41 -3.19 4.25
CA HIS A 266 11.71 -3.86 4.22
C HIS A 266 11.58 -5.36 3.92
N PRO A 267 12.25 -5.89 2.89
CA PRO A 267 12.07 -7.26 2.45
C PRO A 267 12.63 -8.29 3.44
N LEU A 268 11.94 -9.44 3.58
CA LEU A 268 12.47 -10.58 4.33
C LEU A 268 13.58 -11.29 3.56
N TYR A 269 13.53 -11.25 2.25
CA TYR A 269 14.55 -11.80 1.35
C TYR A 269 15.04 -10.70 0.42
N SER A 270 16.17 -10.10 0.76
CA SER A 270 16.69 -8.97 0.01
C SER A 270 17.19 -9.36 -1.38
N ALA A 271 16.85 -8.56 -2.36
CA ALA A 271 17.31 -8.68 -3.73
C ALA A 271 18.68 -7.99 -3.96
N THR A 272 19.12 -7.13 -3.07
CA THR A 272 20.35 -6.35 -3.20
C THR A 272 21.41 -6.71 -2.16
N THR A 273 22.65 -6.28 -2.36
CA THR A 273 23.73 -6.47 -1.39
C THR A 273 23.58 -5.51 -0.19
N LYS A 274 24.03 -5.95 0.99
CA LYS A 274 24.07 -5.14 2.25
C LYS A 274 22.70 -4.71 2.78
N ARG A 275 21.61 -5.33 2.36
CA ARG A 275 20.23 -5.03 2.77
C ARG A 275 19.50 -6.26 3.33
N ASP A 276 20.18 -7.07 4.13
CA ASP A 276 19.55 -8.20 4.80
C ASP A 276 18.96 -7.77 6.16
N TYR A 277 17.77 -8.26 6.45
CA TYR A 277 17.01 -7.95 7.66
C TYR A 277 16.63 -9.22 8.44
N PRO A 278 17.63 -9.97 8.98
CA PRO A 278 17.41 -11.26 9.61
C PRO A 278 16.48 -11.19 10.83
N GLU A 279 16.44 -10.06 11.54
CA GLU A 279 15.57 -9.91 12.70
C GLU A 279 14.09 -9.91 12.31
N ARG A 280 13.72 -9.22 11.22
CA ARG A 280 12.34 -9.25 10.71
C ARG A 280 11.97 -10.63 10.20
N ARG A 281 12.88 -11.29 9.46
CA ARG A 281 12.69 -12.66 8.97
C ARG A 281 12.50 -13.66 10.10
N LYS A 282 13.31 -13.61 11.16
CA LYS A 282 13.19 -14.47 12.34
C LYS A 282 11.85 -14.28 13.06
N ARG A 283 11.28 -13.07 13.06
CA ARG A 283 10.01 -12.76 13.73
C ARG A 283 8.81 -13.16 12.90
N TRP A 284 8.70 -12.64 11.68
CA TRP A 284 7.46 -12.73 10.91
C TRP A 284 7.34 -14.03 10.12
N LYS A 285 8.43 -14.52 9.53
CA LYS A 285 8.40 -15.73 8.72
C LYS A 285 7.80 -16.96 9.42
N PRO A 286 8.15 -17.30 10.67
CA PRO A 286 7.55 -18.45 11.37
C PRO A 286 6.03 -18.34 11.51
N LEU A 287 5.50 -17.14 11.68
CA LEU A 287 4.06 -16.92 11.71
C LEU A 287 3.45 -17.04 10.30
N PHE A 288 4.12 -16.52 9.28
CA PHE A 288 3.67 -16.70 7.90
C PHE A 288 3.59 -18.16 7.50
N ASP A 289 4.61 -18.94 7.84
CA ASP A 289 4.65 -20.38 7.59
C ASP A 289 3.54 -21.13 8.38
N LYS A 290 3.39 -20.80 9.66
CA LYS A 290 2.43 -21.46 10.55
C LYS A 290 0.99 -21.26 10.12
N TYR A 291 0.67 -20.07 9.66
CA TYR A 291 -0.71 -19.68 9.33
C TYR A 291 -0.98 -19.59 7.81
N GLY A 292 0.01 -19.94 6.97
CA GLY A 292 -0.16 -20.05 5.53
C GLY A 292 -0.41 -18.70 4.83
N VAL A 293 0.43 -17.69 5.12
CA VAL A 293 0.39 -16.44 4.33
C VAL A 293 0.74 -16.76 2.88
N ASP A 294 -0.08 -16.32 1.94
CA ASP A 294 0.04 -16.68 0.52
C ASP A 294 1.05 -15.82 -0.22
N LEU A 295 1.02 -14.51 0.02
CA LEU A 295 1.83 -13.54 -0.70
C LEU A 295 2.35 -12.46 0.25
N ALA A 296 3.62 -12.10 0.12
CA ALA A 296 4.25 -10.98 0.82
C ALA A 296 4.75 -9.95 -0.19
N LEU A 297 4.17 -8.73 -0.16
CA LEU A 297 4.48 -7.63 -1.06
C LEU A 297 5.38 -6.61 -0.36
N GLN A 298 6.55 -6.33 -0.94
CA GLN A 298 7.64 -5.60 -0.28
C GLN A 298 8.29 -4.59 -1.22
N GLY A 299 8.94 -3.57 -0.66
CA GLY A 299 9.69 -2.53 -1.37
C GLY A 299 11.17 -2.50 -1.00
N HIS A 300 11.72 -1.28 -0.89
CA HIS A 300 13.03 -0.94 -0.33
C HIS A 300 14.24 -1.22 -1.22
N ASP A 301 14.29 -2.33 -1.91
CA ASP A 301 15.51 -2.79 -2.58
C ASP A 301 15.75 -2.14 -3.95
N HIS A 302 14.82 -1.37 -4.46
CA HIS A 302 14.90 -0.69 -5.76
C HIS A 302 15.31 -1.61 -6.92
N THR A 303 14.94 -2.89 -6.82
CA THR A 303 15.07 -3.93 -7.83
C THR A 303 13.82 -4.79 -7.82
N TYR A 304 13.75 -5.74 -8.73
CA TYR A 304 12.72 -6.76 -8.70
C TYR A 304 13.31 -8.11 -8.29
N ALA A 305 12.68 -8.76 -7.34
CA ALA A 305 12.93 -10.16 -7.06
C ALA A 305 11.65 -10.86 -6.58
N ARG A 306 11.45 -12.09 -7.04
CA ARG A 306 10.37 -12.96 -6.61
C ARG A 306 10.91 -14.35 -6.31
N GLY A 307 10.46 -14.91 -5.21
CA GLY A 307 10.84 -16.26 -4.83
C GLY A 307 9.94 -16.84 -3.75
N SER A 308 10.15 -18.09 -3.42
CA SER A 308 9.43 -18.81 -2.39
C SER A 308 10.29 -19.91 -1.78
N GLU A 309 9.84 -20.44 -0.66
CA GLU A 309 10.35 -21.70 -0.14
C GLU A 309 9.57 -22.87 -0.72
N VAL A 310 10.27 -23.92 -1.10
CA VAL A 310 9.63 -25.14 -1.62
C VAL A 310 9.10 -25.96 -0.46
N MET A 311 7.79 -26.20 -0.44
CA MET A 311 7.10 -26.84 0.68
C MET A 311 7.26 -28.36 0.74
N TYR A 312 7.62 -29.04 -0.35
CA TYR A 312 7.66 -30.51 -0.36
C TYR A 312 8.69 -31.10 0.62
N GLU A 313 9.72 -30.34 0.98
CA GLU A 313 10.75 -30.78 1.94
C GLU A 313 10.28 -30.67 3.41
N LYS A 314 9.27 -29.86 3.67
CA LYS A 314 8.77 -29.60 5.05
C LYS A 314 7.49 -30.35 5.40
N ASN A 315 6.74 -30.85 4.43
CA ASN A 315 5.49 -31.60 4.69
C ASN A 315 5.73 -33.08 4.95
N LEU A 316 6.65 -33.39 5.84
CA LEU A 316 6.86 -34.74 6.39
C LEU A 316 5.63 -35.32 7.14
N LEU A 317 4.63 -34.50 7.41
CA LEU A 317 3.43 -34.92 8.16
C LEU A 317 2.40 -35.69 7.33
N THR A 318 2.39 -35.57 6.00
CA THR A 318 1.41 -36.27 5.16
C THR A 318 2.03 -37.31 4.22
N GLY A 319 3.36 -37.34 4.06
CA GLY A 319 4.05 -38.27 3.16
C GLY A 319 3.73 -38.09 1.67
N THR A 320 3.03 -37.03 1.29
CA THR A 320 2.64 -36.75 -0.11
C THR A 320 3.43 -35.56 -0.63
N ASN A 321 4.30 -35.83 -1.60
CA ASN A 321 4.92 -34.80 -2.42
C ASN A 321 3.88 -34.21 -3.37
N ILE A 322 3.40 -33.01 -3.07
CA ILE A 322 2.53 -32.28 -4.01
C ILE A 322 3.45 -31.48 -4.93
N LYS A 323 3.43 -31.82 -6.19
CA LYS A 323 4.23 -31.13 -7.22
C LYS A 323 3.85 -29.65 -7.25
N ASP A 324 4.87 -28.78 -7.31
CA ASP A 324 4.74 -27.32 -7.39
C ASP A 324 4.05 -26.66 -6.16
N ALA A 325 3.92 -27.40 -5.05
CA ALA A 325 3.44 -26.81 -3.80
C ALA A 325 4.43 -25.77 -3.28
N THR A 326 3.92 -24.64 -2.82
CA THR A 326 4.74 -23.55 -2.31
C THR A 326 4.20 -23.01 -0.99
N GLY A 327 5.09 -22.48 -0.16
CA GLY A 327 4.76 -21.60 0.95
C GLY A 327 4.46 -20.19 0.47
N THR A 328 4.72 -19.21 1.33
CA THR A 328 4.57 -17.79 1.00
C THR A 328 5.43 -17.42 -0.21
N VAL A 329 4.85 -16.76 -1.19
CA VAL A 329 5.59 -16.12 -2.27
C VAL A 329 5.97 -14.71 -1.84
N TYR A 330 7.27 -14.41 -1.87
CA TYR A 330 7.83 -13.11 -1.52
C TYR A 330 8.16 -12.33 -2.78
N VAL A 331 7.67 -11.10 -2.85
CA VAL A 331 7.93 -10.20 -3.97
C VAL A 331 8.53 -8.90 -3.44
N VAL A 332 9.62 -8.47 -4.05
CA VAL A 332 10.20 -7.13 -3.91
C VAL A 332 10.06 -6.43 -5.24
N SER A 333 9.51 -5.23 -5.26
CA SER A 333 9.32 -4.46 -6.49
C SER A 333 9.58 -2.98 -6.27
N VAL A 334 9.98 -2.27 -7.33
CA VAL A 334 10.23 -0.84 -7.34
C VAL A 334 9.44 -0.17 -8.46
N SER A 335 8.69 0.86 -8.11
CA SER A 335 7.92 1.66 -9.08
C SER A 335 8.59 2.98 -9.44
N GLY A 336 9.45 3.48 -8.58
CA GLY A 336 10.22 4.71 -8.78
C GLY A 336 11.45 4.54 -9.69
N PRO A 337 12.08 5.65 -10.02
CA PRO A 337 13.22 5.65 -10.96
C PRO A 337 14.56 5.25 -10.34
N LYS A 338 14.68 5.23 -9.01
CA LYS A 338 15.90 4.83 -8.32
C LYS A 338 16.10 3.33 -8.44
N GLN A 339 17.28 2.89 -8.86
CA GLN A 339 17.58 1.48 -9.13
C GLN A 339 18.86 1.05 -8.42
N TYR A 340 18.96 -0.24 -8.07
CA TYR A 340 20.12 -0.85 -7.45
C TYR A 340 20.51 -2.14 -8.15
N ASP A 341 21.78 -2.56 -7.93
CA ASP A 341 22.32 -3.82 -8.45
C ASP A 341 21.71 -5.03 -7.74
N ILE A 342 21.49 -6.08 -8.50
CA ILE A 342 20.89 -7.33 -8.03
C ILE A 342 21.95 -8.23 -7.42
N LYS A 343 21.61 -8.86 -6.28
CA LYS A 343 22.33 -9.98 -5.69
C LYS A 343 22.25 -11.20 -6.60
N PRO A 344 23.33 -12.00 -6.73
CA PRO A 344 23.33 -13.15 -7.64
C PRO A 344 22.27 -14.21 -7.32
N SER A 345 21.98 -14.47 -6.05
CA SER A 345 21.05 -15.53 -5.63
C SER A 345 20.44 -15.29 -4.25
N TRP A 346 19.47 -16.13 -3.89
CA TRP A 346 18.89 -16.24 -2.54
C TRP A 346 19.37 -17.49 -1.77
N ASN A 347 20.41 -18.17 -2.25
CA ASN A 347 20.88 -19.42 -1.64
C ASN A 347 21.16 -19.29 -0.14
N GLN A 348 21.67 -18.13 0.30
CA GLN A 348 21.92 -17.86 1.73
C GLN A 348 20.67 -17.81 2.60
N TYR A 349 19.48 -17.76 1.99
CA TYR A 349 18.21 -17.71 2.68
C TYR A 349 17.46 -19.03 2.68
N GLU A 350 18.03 -20.09 2.08
CA GLU A 350 17.34 -21.36 1.87
C GLU A 350 16.01 -21.23 1.11
N ALA A 351 15.94 -20.23 0.22
CA ALA A 351 14.77 -19.92 -0.58
C ALA A 351 15.13 -19.91 -2.07
N THR A 352 14.18 -20.27 -2.91
CA THR A 352 14.36 -20.27 -4.37
C THR A 352 13.89 -18.94 -4.95
N ARG A 353 14.82 -18.23 -5.63
CA ARG A 353 14.48 -17.05 -6.41
C ARG A 353 14.05 -17.46 -7.80
N HIS A 354 12.80 -17.20 -8.15
CA HIS A 354 12.21 -17.56 -9.44
C HIS A 354 12.46 -16.53 -10.53
N LYS A 355 12.48 -15.24 -10.18
CA LYS A 355 12.68 -14.12 -11.10
C LYS A 355 13.43 -12.99 -10.42
N ALA A 356 14.23 -12.27 -11.20
CA ALA A 356 14.86 -11.02 -10.76
C ALA A 356 15.07 -10.07 -11.94
N GLY A 357 15.20 -8.78 -11.66
CA GLY A 357 15.50 -7.75 -12.66
C GLY A 357 15.86 -6.42 -12.02
N ALA A 358 16.67 -5.63 -12.71
CA ALA A 358 17.03 -4.25 -12.35
C ALA A 358 16.72 -3.31 -13.51
N ASP A 359 16.96 -2.02 -13.29
CA ASP A 359 16.85 -0.94 -14.27
C ASP A 359 15.46 -0.84 -14.93
N LYS A 360 14.42 -1.11 -14.13
CA LYS A 360 13.03 -1.07 -14.58
C LYS A 360 12.12 -0.47 -13.51
N GLN A 361 11.31 0.50 -13.91
CA GLN A 361 10.13 0.88 -13.13
C GLN A 361 9.03 -0.15 -13.40
N LEU A 362 8.50 -0.74 -12.34
CA LEU A 362 7.51 -1.81 -12.42
C LEU A 362 6.28 -1.50 -11.58
N PHE A 363 5.13 -1.92 -12.07
CA PHE A 363 3.88 -2.00 -11.30
C PHE A 363 3.27 -3.39 -11.48
N GLN A 364 2.42 -3.77 -10.57
CA GLN A 364 1.79 -5.08 -10.60
C GLN A 364 0.27 -4.96 -10.59
N VAL A 365 -0.36 -5.84 -11.38
CA VAL A 365 -1.79 -6.12 -11.32
C VAL A 365 -1.96 -7.50 -10.70
N ILE A 366 -2.68 -7.53 -9.58
CA ILE A 366 -2.95 -8.78 -8.86
C ILE A 366 -4.46 -9.00 -8.86
N SER A 367 -4.90 -10.15 -9.33
CA SER A 367 -6.31 -10.50 -9.43
C SER A 367 -6.61 -11.74 -8.59
N ILE A 368 -7.75 -11.71 -7.91
CA ILE A 368 -8.25 -12.83 -7.09
C ILE A 368 -9.58 -13.28 -7.70
N ASP A 369 -9.67 -14.58 -7.97
CA ASP A 369 -10.88 -15.23 -8.45
C ASP A 369 -11.02 -16.63 -7.81
N GLY A 370 -11.86 -16.74 -6.81
CA GLY A 370 -12.10 -17.98 -6.09
C GLY A 370 -10.83 -18.62 -5.52
N ASN A 371 -10.35 -19.68 -6.13
CA ASN A 371 -9.14 -20.42 -5.74
C ASN A 371 -7.88 -19.97 -6.45
N LYS A 372 -7.95 -18.95 -7.29
CA LYS A 372 -6.84 -18.49 -8.10
C LYS A 372 -6.46 -17.05 -7.75
N LEU A 373 -5.18 -16.85 -7.47
CA LEU A 373 -4.52 -15.55 -7.44
C LEU A 373 -3.62 -15.45 -8.68
N SER A 374 -3.83 -14.43 -9.48
CA SER A 374 -3.01 -14.14 -10.67
C SER A 374 -2.17 -12.89 -10.42
N TYR A 375 -0.87 -13.02 -10.58
CA TYR A 375 0.09 -11.92 -10.44
C TYR A 375 0.71 -11.61 -11.79
N ARG A 376 0.71 -10.34 -12.18
CA ARG A 376 1.29 -9.82 -13.42
C ARG A 376 2.08 -8.56 -13.13
N SER A 377 3.38 -8.58 -13.40
CA SER A 377 4.27 -7.41 -13.29
C SER A 377 4.51 -6.80 -14.66
N TYR A 378 4.33 -5.50 -14.76
CA TYR A 378 4.48 -4.74 -16.00
C TYR A 378 5.49 -3.63 -15.84
N THR A 379 6.17 -3.29 -16.93
CA THR A 379 7.05 -2.12 -17.02
C THR A 379 6.24 -0.83 -17.15
N ALA A 380 6.88 0.31 -16.94
CA ALA A 380 6.26 1.64 -17.11
C ALA A 380 5.81 1.96 -18.57
N ILE A 381 6.07 1.05 -19.52
CA ILE A 381 5.55 1.13 -20.90
C ILE A 381 4.52 0.03 -21.20
N GLY A 382 4.10 -0.74 -20.19
CA GLY A 382 3.04 -1.73 -20.30
C GLY A 382 3.48 -3.13 -20.73
N ASP A 383 4.79 -3.38 -20.91
CA ASP A 383 5.31 -4.71 -21.26
C ASP A 383 5.25 -5.64 -20.06
N LEU A 384 4.82 -6.89 -20.29
CA LEU A 384 4.83 -7.92 -19.26
C LEU A 384 6.28 -8.31 -18.91
N PHE A 385 6.65 -8.19 -17.64
CA PHE A 385 7.98 -8.51 -17.15
C PHE A 385 8.04 -9.84 -16.39
N ASP A 386 7.06 -10.12 -15.54
CA ASP A 386 6.95 -11.37 -14.78
C ASP A 386 5.50 -11.76 -14.58
N SER A 387 5.22 -13.06 -14.50
CA SER A 387 3.89 -13.54 -14.22
C SER A 387 3.88 -14.90 -13.56
N PHE A 388 2.94 -15.09 -12.63
CA PHE A 388 2.65 -16.38 -12.02
C PHE A 388 1.20 -16.46 -11.57
N ASP A 389 0.74 -17.67 -11.32
CA ASP A 389 -0.52 -17.92 -10.66
C ASP A 389 -0.28 -18.78 -9.39
N LEU A 390 -0.98 -18.44 -8.30
CA LEU A 390 -1.16 -19.33 -7.16
C LEU A 390 -2.56 -19.94 -7.25
N ILE A 391 -2.63 -21.26 -7.14
CA ILE A 391 -3.91 -21.99 -7.19
C ILE A 391 -4.02 -22.80 -5.91
N LYS A 392 -5.02 -22.52 -5.08
CA LYS A 392 -5.31 -23.33 -3.91
C LYS A 392 -5.98 -24.64 -4.32
N ASN A 393 -5.36 -25.76 -3.93
CA ASN A 393 -5.95 -27.07 -4.10
C ASN A 393 -7.07 -27.32 -3.06
N GLU A 394 -7.68 -28.51 -3.07
CA GLU A 394 -8.79 -28.89 -2.17
C GLU A 394 -8.37 -28.83 -0.68
N ASN A 395 -7.09 -28.98 -0.37
CA ASN A 395 -6.55 -28.90 1.00
C ASN A 395 -6.08 -27.49 1.37
N GLY A 396 -6.34 -26.48 0.54
CA GLY A 396 -5.89 -25.09 0.77
C GLY A 396 -4.41 -24.84 0.54
N ILE A 397 -3.68 -25.80 -0.05
CA ILE A 397 -2.24 -25.67 -0.35
C ILE A 397 -2.07 -24.90 -1.66
N ASN A 398 -1.16 -23.94 -1.65
CA ASN A 398 -0.82 -23.18 -2.85
C ASN A 398 0.01 -24.00 -3.83
N ILE A 399 -0.41 -24.05 -5.07
CA ILE A 399 0.33 -24.57 -6.22
C ILE A 399 0.81 -23.38 -7.03
N LEU A 400 2.12 -23.25 -7.18
CA LEU A 400 2.75 -22.17 -7.95
C LEU A 400 2.88 -22.57 -9.41
N LYS A 401 2.33 -21.77 -10.31
CA LYS A 401 2.52 -21.87 -11.75
C LYS A 401 3.25 -20.64 -12.25
N ASN A 402 4.48 -20.81 -12.69
CA ASN A 402 5.22 -19.77 -13.41
C ASN A 402 4.75 -19.74 -14.87
N ASN A 403 4.43 -18.56 -15.40
CA ASN A 403 3.93 -18.38 -16.77
C ASN A 403 4.99 -17.74 -17.66
#